data_b9e9bcf2a0352df5a8192f5db87cc6c2
#
_entry.id   b9e9bcf2a0352df5a8192f5db87cc6c2
#
_cell.length_a   1.000
_cell.length_b   1.000
_cell.length_c   1.000
_cell.angle_alpha   90.00
_cell.angle_beta   90.00
_cell.angle_gamma   90.00
#
_symmetry.space_group_name_H-M   'P 1'
#
loop_
_entity.id
_entity.type
_entity.pdbx_description
1 polymer ?
#
loop_
_entity_poly.entity_id
_entity_poly.type
_entity_poly.pdbx_seq_one_letter_code
_entity_poly.pdbx_strand_id
1 'polypeptide(L)'
;MAKLIYACVLTRDIERLDAFYRVVLQMEPRSREAYREFQTEPGIFSLWSLDEFEQITGTAAVQATAGGRVMLEFQVEDVDVEYERLRSIAQLEIEFVLQPTTLPWGNRSIYFRDSDGNLVNFFTRVG
;
A
#
# COMPACT_ATOMS: atom_id res chain seq x y z
N MET A 1 -15.46 -7.91 -20.34
CA MET A 1 -15.52 -7.65 -18.88
C MET A 1 -14.27 -6.90 -18.44
N ALA A 2 -14.45 -5.87 -17.63
CA ALA A 2 -13.30 -5.14 -17.10
C ALA A 2 -12.54 -5.96 -16.06
N LYS A 3 -11.22 -5.83 -16.05
CA LYS A 3 -10.35 -6.52 -15.08
C LYS A 3 -9.53 -5.47 -14.32
N LEU A 4 -9.49 -5.58 -13.01
CA LEU A 4 -8.62 -4.72 -12.18
C LEU A 4 -7.21 -5.33 -12.20
N ILE A 5 -6.28 -4.67 -12.89
CA ILE A 5 -4.91 -5.18 -13.07
C ILE A 5 -3.93 -4.47 -12.14
N TYR A 6 -4.06 -3.16 -12.02
CA TYR A 6 -3.13 -2.35 -11.22
C TYR A 6 -3.87 -1.58 -10.14
N ALA A 7 -3.27 -1.52 -8.94
CA ALA A 7 -3.57 -0.51 -7.95
C ALA A 7 -2.33 0.39 -7.88
N CYS A 8 -2.45 1.62 -8.33
CA CYS A 8 -1.31 2.54 -8.40
C CYS A 8 -1.47 3.68 -7.40
N VAL A 9 -0.46 3.86 -6.56
CA VAL A 9 -0.39 4.98 -5.62
C VAL A 9 0.50 6.05 -6.23
N LEU A 10 -0.04 7.27 -6.34
CA LEU A 10 0.70 8.43 -6.80
C LEU A 10 1.29 9.14 -5.58
N THR A 11 2.57 9.47 -5.64
CA THR A 11 3.27 10.03 -4.48
C THR A 11 4.22 11.16 -4.89
N ARG A 12 4.37 12.15 -4.03
CA ARG A 12 5.39 13.20 -4.21
C ARG A 12 6.78 12.75 -3.78
N ASP A 13 6.87 11.64 -3.04
CA ASP A 13 8.15 11.12 -2.55
C ASP A 13 8.23 9.61 -2.78
N ILE A 14 8.57 9.24 -4.03
CA ILE A 14 8.58 7.84 -4.42
C ILE A 14 9.68 7.05 -3.71
N GLU A 15 10.82 7.68 -3.43
CA GLU A 15 11.92 6.98 -2.76
C GLU A 15 11.52 6.57 -1.34
N ARG A 16 10.83 7.44 -0.62
CA ARG A 16 10.36 7.14 0.73
C ARG A 16 9.31 6.05 0.74
N LEU A 17 8.34 6.15 -0.17
CA LEU A 17 7.24 5.18 -0.23
C LEU A 17 7.74 3.82 -0.73
N ASP A 18 8.67 3.81 -1.68
CA ASP A 18 9.33 2.60 -2.16
C ASP A 18 10.05 1.89 -1.01
N ALA A 19 10.86 2.63 -0.24
CA ALA A 19 11.57 2.06 0.90
C ALA A 19 10.61 1.43 1.91
N PHE A 20 9.49 2.09 2.17
CA PHE A 20 8.45 1.59 3.07
C PHE A 20 7.90 0.25 2.58
N TYR A 21 7.46 0.18 1.33
CA TYR A 21 6.80 -1.03 0.82
C TYR A 21 7.74 -2.19 0.57
N ARG A 22 9.03 -1.94 0.26
CA ARG A 22 10.02 -3.03 0.20
C ARG A 22 10.09 -3.78 1.50
N VAL A 23 10.06 -3.07 2.62
CA VAL A 23 10.11 -3.67 3.95
C VAL A 23 8.77 -4.31 4.31
N VAL A 24 7.67 -3.59 4.13
CA VAL A 24 6.34 -4.07 4.52
C VAL A 24 5.93 -5.30 3.72
N LEU A 25 6.15 -5.29 2.41
CA LEU A 25 5.77 -6.39 1.53
C LEU A 25 6.85 -7.46 1.41
N GLN A 26 8.05 -7.20 1.93
CA GLN A 26 9.18 -8.14 1.85
C GLN A 26 9.48 -8.55 0.41
N MET A 27 9.50 -7.59 -0.50
CA MET A 27 9.81 -7.86 -1.90
C MET A 27 10.47 -6.67 -2.57
N GLU A 28 11.20 -6.95 -3.64
CA GLU A 28 11.85 -5.95 -4.47
C GLU A 28 10.94 -5.62 -5.63
N PRO A 29 10.71 -4.34 -5.93
CA PRO A 29 9.91 -3.98 -7.08
C PRO A 29 10.72 -4.01 -8.37
N ARG A 30 10.04 -4.06 -9.49
CA ARG A 30 10.61 -3.68 -10.78
C ARG A 30 10.63 -2.17 -10.81
N SER A 31 11.80 -1.58 -11.09
CA SER A 31 11.99 -0.14 -11.00
C SER A 31 12.34 0.45 -12.35
N ARG A 32 11.73 1.59 -12.65
CA ARG A 32 12.05 2.38 -13.84
C ARG A 32 11.92 3.85 -13.44
N GLU A 33 13.05 4.42 -13.01
CA GLU A 33 13.11 5.83 -12.57
C GLU A 33 12.01 6.20 -11.57
N ALA A 34 11.00 6.92 -12.04
CA ALA A 34 9.91 7.45 -11.22
C ALA A 34 8.74 6.47 -11.04
N TYR A 35 8.92 5.20 -11.39
CA TYR A 35 7.87 4.19 -11.33
C TYR A 35 8.41 2.91 -10.68
N ARG A 36 7.61 2.32 -9.78
CA ARG A 36 7.94 1.06 -9.09
C ARG A 36 6.75 0.11 -9.20
N GLU A 37 7.02 -1.16 -9.41
CA GLU A 37 5.99 -2.16 -9.62
C GLU A 37 6.26 -3.39 -8.76
N PHE A 38 5.41 -3.61 -7.75
CA PHE A 38 5.48 -4.78 -6.88
C PHE A 38 4.58 -5.87 -7.46
N GLN A 39 5.16 -7.03 -7.74
CA GLN A 39 4.45 -8.14 -8.38
C GLN A 39 3.68 -8.95 -7.34
N THR A 40 2.62 -8.37 -6.81
CA THR A 40 1.71 -9.07 -5.90
C THR A 40 0.73 -9.92 -6.71
N GLU A 41 -0.05 -10.76 -6.03
CA GLU A 41 -1.05 -11.59 -6.69
C GLU A 41 -2.42 -11.33 -6.06
N PRO A 42 -3.49 -11.36 -6.89
CA PRO A 42 -3.52 -11.59 -8.34
C PRO A 42 -3.19 -10.34 -9.16
N GLY A 43 -3.15 -9.15 -8.56
CA GLY A 43 -2.89 -7.92 -9.26
C GLY A 43 -1.51 -7.36 -8.94
N ILE A 44 -1.21 -6.24 -9.56
CA ILE A 44 0.07 -5.55 -9.41
C ILE A 44 -0.16 -4.28 -8.59
N PHE A 45 0.68 -4.09 -7.58
CA PHE A 45 0.69 -2.87 -6.79
C PHE A 45 1.83 -1.99 -7.28
N SER A 46 1.53 -0.77 -7.71
CA SER A 46 2.56 0.11 -8.25
C SER A 46 2.59 1.46 -7.55
N LEU A 47 3.76 2.09 -7.63
CA LEU A 47 3.99 3.45 -7.14
C LEU A 47 4.46 4.28 -8.31
N TRP A 48 3.97 5.50 -8.44
CA TRP A 48 4.36 6.39 -9.52
C TRP A 48 4.54 7.80 -8.99
N SER A 49 5.63 8.46 -9.40
CA SER A 49 5.87 9.85 -9.03
C SER A 49 4.73 10.73 -9.53
N LEU A 50 4.11 11.46 -8.61
CA LEU A 50 3.04 12.40 -8.96
C LEU A 50 3.57 13.51 -9.86
N ASP A 51 4.84 13.90 -9.70
CA ASP A 51 5.45 14.93 -10.54
C ASP A 51 5.57 14.45 -11.99
N GLU A 52 6.01 13.19 -12.20
CA GLU A 52 6.07 12.64 -13.56
C GLU A 52 4.67 12.47 -14.14
N PHE A 53 3.72 12.03 -13.34
CA PHE A 53 2.31 11.90 -13.75
C PHE A 53 1.77 13.24 -14.22
N GLU A 54 2.07 14.32 -13.48
CA GLU A 54 1.66 15.67 -13.86
C GLU A 54 2.28 16.12 -15.18
N GLN A 55 3.56 15.83 -15.38
CA GLN A 55 4.24 16.18 -16.63
C GLN A 55 3.60 15.51 -17.85
N ILE A 56 3.13 14.28 -17.66
CA ILE A 56 2.54 13.50 -18.76
C ILE A 56 1.07 13.84 -18.96
N THR A 57 0.30 13.98 -17.88
CA THR A 57 -1.18 14.07 -17.95
C THR A 57 -1.74 15.47 -17.67
N GLY A 58 -0.94 16.34 -17.05
CA GLY A 58 -1.35 17.72 -16.78
C GLY A 58 -1.91 17.95 -15.39
N THR A 59 -2.04 19.22 -15.03
CA THR A 59 -2.44 19.65 -13.68
C THR A 59 -3.85 19.20 -13.31
N ALA A 60 -4.77 19.19 -14.26
CA ALA A 60 -6.16 18.79 -14.00
C ALA A 60 -6.24 17.33 -13.52
N ALA A 61 -5.41 16.44 -14.10
CA ALA A 61 -5.38 15.05 -13.69
C ALA A 61 -4.85 14.90 -12.26
N VAL A 62 -3.84 15.69 -11.89
CA VAL A 62 -3.30 15.71 -10.53
C VAL A 62 -4.36 16.18 -9.53
N GLN A 63 -5.07 17.26 -9.87
CA GLN A 63 -6.14 17.77 -9.00
C GLN A 63 -7.24 16.74 -8.79
N ALA A 64 -7.50 15.89 -9.79
CA ALA A 64 -8.50 14.84 -9.70
C ALA A 64 -8.11 13.74 -8.71
N THR A 65 -6.81 13.60 -8.36
CA THR A 65 -6.35 12.62 -7.38
C THR A 65 -6.48 13.11 -5.95
N ALA A 66 -6.76 14.40 -5.73
CA ALA A 66 -6.82 14.99 -4.39
C ALA A 66 -8.07 14.52 -3.65
N GLY A 67 -7.93 14.22 -2.37
CA GLY A 67 -9.05 13.87 -1.50
C GLY A 67 -9.63 12.48 -1.73
N GLY A 68 -8.98 11.63 -2.49
CA GLY A 68 -9.39 10.25 -2.66
C GLY A 68 -9.36 9.49 -1.34
N ARG A 69 -10.33 8.57 -1.15
CA ARG A 69 -10.39 7.73 0.04
C ARG A 69 -10.32 6.28 -0.39
N VAL A 70 -9.10 5.79 -0.51
CA VAL A 70 -8.83 4.43 -0.97
C VAL A 70 -8.07 3.69 0.13
N MET A 71 -8.46 2.45 0.35
CA MET A 71 -7.74 1.55 1.24
C MET A 71 -7.10 0.46 0.40
N LEU A 72 -5.83 0.18 0.69
CA LEU A 72 -5.09 -0.90 0.03
C LEU A 72 -5.23 -2.14 0.90
N GLU A 73 -5.72 -3.24 0.33
CA GLU A 73 -5.96 -4.46 1.09
C GLU A 73 -5.10 -5.60 0.56
N PHE A 74 -4.27 -6.16 1.44
CA PHE A 74 -3.39 -7.28 1.12
C PHE A 74 -3.77 -8.47 2.00
N GLN A 75 -4.00 -9.61 1.38
CA GLN A 75 -4.21 -10.85 2.12
C GLN A 75 -2.85 -11.41 2.53
N VAL A 76 -2.72 -11.76 3.80
CA VAL A 76 -1.51 -12.37 4.37
C VAL A 76 -1.87 -13.69 5.05
N GLU A 77 -0.88 -14.51 5.35
CA GLU A 77 -1.13 -15.81 5.96
C GLU A 77 -1.55 -15.71 7.42
N ASP A 78 -0.90 -14.81 8.18
CA ASP A 78 -1.15 -14.68 9.62
C ASP A 78 -0.99 -13.21 10.04
N VAL A 79 -2.11 -12.57 10.29
CA VAL A 79 -2.14 -11.15 10.66
C VAL A 79 -1.41 -10.87 11.97
N ASP A 80 -1.53 -11.76 12.96
CA ASP A 80 -0.88 -11.56 14.25
C ASP A 80 0.64 -11.60 14.12
N VAL A 81 1.17 -12.52 13.31
CA VAL A 81 2.61 -12.61 13.01
C VAL A 81 3.07 -11.33 12.31
N GLU A 82 2.31 -10.87 11.31
CA GLU A 82 2.65 -9.65 10.58
C GLU A 82 2.61 -8.42 11.49
N TYR A 83 1.65 -8.34 12.39
CA TYR A 83 1.56 -7.26 13.34
C TYR A 83 2.82 -7.18 14.22
N GLU A 84 3.23 -8.32 14.78
CA GLU A 84 4.43 -8.36 15.62
C GLU A 84 5.68 -8.02 14.81
N ARG A 85 5.77 -8.49 13.58
CA ARG A 85 6.89 -8.17 12.70
C ARG A 85 6.97 -6.67 12.43
N LEU A 86 5.84 -6.07 12.03
CA LEU A 86 5.80 -4.65 11.64
C LEU A 86 6.06 -3.74 12.83
N ARG A 87 5.46 -4.03 14.00
CA ARG A 87 5.65 -3.18 15.17
C ARG A 87 7.08 -3.23 15.72
N SER A 88 7.84 -4.27 15.40
CA SER A 88 9.22 -4.40 15.84
C SER A 88 10.20 -3.61 14.97
N ILE A 89 9.76 -3.06 13.84
CA ILE A 89 10.61 -2.31 12.92
C ILE A 89 10.51 -0.82 13.27
N ALA A 90 11.32 -0.40 14.26
CA ALA A 90 11.24 0.96 14.80
C ALA A 90 11.46 2.04 13.75
N GLN A 91 12.32 1.78 12.75
CA GLN A 91 12.66 2.77 11.73
C GLN A 91 11.48 3.18 10.86
N LEU A 92 10.47 2.31 10.73
CA LEU A 92 9.29 2.62 9.92
C LEU A 92 8.30 3.53 10.64
N GLU A 93 8.32 3.56 11.96
CA GLU A 93 7.41 4.38 12.78
C GLU A 93 5.96 4.24 12.32
N ILE A 94 5.53 2.97 12.13
CA ILE A 94 4.19 2.69 11.62
C ILE A 94 3.12 3.14 12.62
N GLU A 95 2.15 3.91 12.10
CA GLU A 95 0.96 4.27 12.86
C GLU A 95 -0.09 3.20 12.65
N PHE A 96 -0.37 2.39 13.68
CA PHE A 96 -1.44 1.39 13.63
C PHE A 96 -2.77 2.05 13.99
N VAL A 97 -3.75 1.90 13.09
CA VAL A 97 -5.10 2.43 13.28
C VAL A 97 -5.98 1.40 13.96
N LEU A 98 -5.76 0.11 13.67
CA LEU A 98 -6.48 -0.99 14.29
C LEU A 98 -5.50 -2.12 14.57
N GLN A 99 -5.44 -2.56 15.84
CA GLN A 99 -4.66 -3.73 16.22
C GLN A 99 -5.37 -5.00 15.75
N PRO A 100 -4.70 -6.18 15.78
CA PRO A 100 -5.33 -7.41 15.30
C PRO A 100 -6.72 -7.63 15.88
N THR A 101 -7.71 -7.64 15.01
CA THR A 101 -9.12 -7.71 15.38
C THR A 101 -9.86 -8.59 14.40
N THR A 102 -10.66 -9.54 14.91
CA THR A 102 -11.55 -10.31 14.06
C THR A 102 -12.81 -9.50 13.81
N LEU A 103 -13.07 -9.19 12.55
CA LEU A 103 -14.18 -8.33 12.15
C LEU A 103 -15.44 -9.16 11.88
N PRO A 104 -16.63 -8.55 11.94
CA PRO A 104 -17.89 -9.30 11.82
C PRO A 104 -18.06 -10.08 10.52
N TRP A 105 -17.37 -9.68 9.45
CA TRP A 105 -17.46 -10.36 8.16
C TRP A 105 -16.48 -11.52 8.00
N GLY A 106 -15.77 -11.91 9.08
CA GLY A 106 -14.95 -13.11 9.07
C GLY A 106 -13.50 -12.93 8.68
N ASN A 107 -13.03 -11.69 8.64
CA ASN A 107 -11.62 -11.40 8.43
C ASN A 107 -10.99 -10.96 9.74
N ARG A 108 -9.75 -11.40 9.98
CA ARG A 108 -8.93 -10.84 11.03
C ARG A 108 -7.97 -9.86 10.39
N SER A 109 -7.94 -8.63 10.88
CA SER A 109 -7.29 -7.51 10.19
C SER A 109 -6.43 -6.67 11.12
N ILE A 110 -5.42 -6.03 10.53
CA ILE A 110 -4.76 -4.86 11.09
C ILE A 110 -4.90 -3.73 10.08
N TYR A 111 -5.10 -2.52 10.58
CA TYR A 111 -5.08 -1.32 9.74
C TYR A 111 -3.91 -0.46 10.16
N PHE A 112 -3.15 0.04 9.19
CA PHE A 112 -2.03 0.93 9.47
C PHE A 112 -1.87 1.93 8.31
N ARG A 113 -1.07 2.96 8.55
CA ARG A 113 -0.80 3.96 7.52
C ARG A 113 0.55 3.72 6.89
N ASP A 114 0.65 3.94 5.58
CA ASP A 114 1.95 3.97 4.93
C ASP A 114 2.61 5.34 5.16
N SER A 115 3.81 5.54 4.62
CA SER A 115 4.57 6.75 4.87
C SER A 115 3.95 8.02 4.25
N ASP A 116 3.00 7.85 3.33
CA ASP A 116 2.23 8.96 2.76
C ASP A 116 0.87 9.14 3.45
N GLY A 117 0.55 8.30 4.44
CA GLY A 117 -0.71 8.37 5.16
C GLY A 117 -1.84 7.58 4.54
N ASN A 118 -1.58 6.78 3.51
CA ASN A 118 -2.60 5.91 2.93
C ASN A 118 -2.97 4.80 3.92
N LEU A 119 -4.25 4.43 3.93
CA LEU A 119 -4.71 3.34 4.79
C LEU A 119 -4.41 1.99 4.14
N VAL A 120 -3.78 1.12 4.91
CA VAL A 120 -3.43 -0.24 4.49
C VAL A 120 -4.11 -1.23 5.41
N ASN A 121 -4.68 -2.27 4.84
CA ASN A 121 -5.27 -3.40 5.55
C ASN A 121 -4.49 -4.67 5.22
N PHE A 122 -3.93 -5.31 6.24
CA PHE A 122 -3.47 -6.70 6.15
C PHE A 122 -4.53 -7.57 6.77
N PHE A 123 -4.99 -8.59 6.05
CA PHE A 123 -6.06 -9.45 6.56
C PHE A 123 -5.81 -10.91 6.29
N THR A 124 -6.40 -11.75 7.14
CA THR A 124 -6.45 -13.20 7.00
C THR A 124 -7.91 -13.62 7.16
N ARG A 125 -8.36 -14.52 6.33
CA ARG A 125 -9.72 -15.06 6.49
C ARG A 125 -9.74 -16.08 7.61
N VAL A 126 -10.65 -15.93 8.54
CA VAL A 126 -10.77 -16.80 9.72
C VAL A 126 -12.19 -17.39 9.77
N GLY A 127 -12.45 -18.36 8.96
CA GLY A 127 -13.76 -19.00 9.03
C GLY A 127 -14.36 -19.38 7.69
#